data_3fd5b5fa3ec4aba0a596055a1e4475dd
#
_entry.id   3fd5b5fa3ec4aba0a596055a1e4475dd
#
_cell.length_a   1.000
_cell.length_b   1.000
_cell.length_c   1.000
_cell.angle_alpha   90.00
_cell.angle_beta   90.00
_cell.angle_gamma   90.00
#
_symmetry.space_group_name_H-M   'P 1'
#
loop_
_entity.id
_entity.type
_entity.pdbx_description
1 polymer ?
#
loop_
_entity_poly.entity_id
_entity_poly.type
_entity_poly.pdbx_seq_one_letter_code
_entity_poly.pdbx_strand_id
1 'polypeptide(L)'
;MKCFLLKLLPGGMAALFSLLLFVGLNGVCSAETEALEQLLDLLRQNGAISQEQAGKIKTTLAKDRKALADREQAVAKREKALLQREQAIKEKAASRPLGQESIAQEVNKPPDSPVPEEKISANTAKAGIEKSKQKVSETNKESSLEAVFDNGFYLRSREKDLFELRIGTLLQVDYRYFNYDSDIDPAKNKFDIRRARLLLTGDLYRRFFYKFQYQFQGAGSRRLLDAYVDTRVLPFISFRVGQFKEPFSLEQYTSDRNIPFAERSMGFFLTPWRDVGLMAHASFWKDRIYYGVGIFNGDGLDDTVGGDSDSPEFTGRIVYAPFRNMGFPLWHGFQVGGSYSYAKADRNNVKVDVRTGGLTTFFNVNSAAKFNIIRDVNARTRYGAEMAWAYGPLLLWGEYINLQFSDVKTSDAQFDINLKDYYGALTWMITGEKPTLKGGKIQAIRPLQNLWQGGWGALGLAFRYDHFDGGDSAYEYLIEPGNSVREATAYTIALNWYLNPYVRLLLNATRTNFDRPLLIEKDSLTGEAITSDREDVITGRFQLQF
;
A
#
# COMPACT_ATOMS: atom_id res chain seq x y z
N MET A 1 -26.94 -19.54 15.50
CA MET A 1 -26.72 -18.29 14.75
C MET A 1 -26.87 -18.43 13.22
N LYS A 2 -27.53 -19.50 12.71
CA LYS A 2 -27.73 -19.76 11.28
C LYS A 2 -29.10 -19.33 10.70
N CYS A 3 -29.99 -18.76 11.51
CA CYS A 3 -31.37 -18.46 11.09
C CYS A 3 -31.76 -16.98 11.03
N PHE A 4 -30.88 -16.03 11.30
CA PHE A 4 -31.28 -14.61 11.41
C PHE A 4 -30.91 -13.76 10.18
N LEU A 5 -30.04 -14.22 9.29
CA LEU A 5 -29.56 -13.47 8.12
C LEU A 5 -30.34 -13.72 6.81
N LEU A 6 -31.30 -14.64 6.81
CA LEU A 6 -32.04 -15.06 5.58
C LEU A 6 -33.33 -14.27 5.31
N LYS A 7 -33.69 -13.29 6.14
CA LYS A 7 -34.97 -12.56 6.01
C LYS A 7 -34.92 -11.17 5.39
N LEU A 8 -33.76 -10.70 4.95
CA LEU A 8 -33.57 -9.29 4.50
C LEU A 8 -33.16 -9.10 3.04
N LEU A 9 -33.12 -10.14 2.21
CA LEU A 9 -32.76 -10.00 0.79
C LEU A 9 -33.86 -10.56 -0.11
N PRO A 10 -34.21 -9.89 -1.24
CA PRO A 10 -35.14 -10.41 -2.21
C PRO A 10 -34.66 -11.73 -2.80
N GLY A 11 -35.55 -12.71 -2.95
CA GLY A 11 -35.31 -14.14 -3.13
C GLY A 11 -34.34 -14.64 -4.22
N GLY A 12 -33.75 -13.76 -5.05
CA GLY A 12 -32.79 -14.18 -6.08
C GLY A 12 -31.32 -14.04 -5.64
N MET A 13 -30.98 -13.10 -4.74
CA MET A 13 -29.61 -12.87 -4.30
C MET A 13 -29.16 -13.77 -3.13
N ALA A 14 -30.08 -14.26 -2.33
CA ALA A 14 -29.77 -15.16 -1.21
C ALA A 14 -29.31 -16.55 -1.69
N ALA A 15 -29.82 -17.03 -2.81
CA ALA A 15 -29.40 -18.29 -3.44
C ALA A 15 -27.98 -18.17 -4.02
N LEU A 16 -27.60 -17.01 -4.60
CA LEU A 16 -26.26 -16.75 -5.13
C LEU A 16 -25.21 -16.68 -4.02
N PHE A 17 -25.54 -16.07 -2.88
CA PHE A 17 -24.61 -15.93 -1.74
C PHE A 17 -24.38 -17.25 -1.00
N SER A 18 -25.41 -18.10 -0.90
CA SER A 18 -25.27 -19.44 -0.29
C SER A 18 -24.45 -20.38 -1.17
N LEU A 19 -24.55 -20.26 -2.51
CA LEU A 19 -23.79 -21.06 -3.46
C LEU A 19 -22.32 -20.64 -3.49
N LEU A 20 -22.01 -19.33 -3.36
CA LEU A 20 -20.65 -18.79 -3.30
C LEU A 20 -19.89 -19.21 -2.03
N LEU A 21 -20.61 -19.41 -0.91
CA LEU A 21 -20.03 -19.91 0.34
C LEU A 21 -19.75 -21.42 0.32
N PHE A 22 -20.48 -22.18 -0.49
CA PHE A 22 -20.34 -23.65 -0.57
C PHE A 22 -19.19 -24.07 -1.52
N VAL A 23 -18.92 -23.30 -2.56
CA VAL A 23 -17.87 -23.56 -3.57
C VAL A 23 -16.47 -23.23 -3.05
N GLY A 24 -16.34 -22.42 -2.00
CA GLY A 24 -15.02 -21.98 -1.47
C GLY A 24 -14.34 -22.94 -0.48
N LEU A 25 -14.98 -24.04 -0.05
CA LEU A 25 -14.52 -24.81 1.11
C LEU A 25 -14.13 -26.28 0.85
N ASN A 26 -14.33 -26.83 -0.36
CA ASN A 26 -13.95 -28.21 -0.62
C ASN A 26 -13.30 -28.38 -2.01
N GLY A 27 -12.22 -29.11 -2.05
CA GLY A 27 -11.44 -29.42 -3.24
C GLY A 27 -12.25 -30.12 -4.34
N VAL A 28 -11.87 -29.85 -5.57
CA VAL A 28 -12.45 -30.26 -6.84
C VAL A 28 -12.94 -31.71 -6.82
N CYS A 29 -14.26 -31.90 -6.87
CA CYS A 29 -14.88 -33.19 -7.03
C CYS A 29 -16.02 -33.12 -8.06
N SER A 30 -16.29 -34.22 -8.75
CA SER A 30 -17.28 -34.37 -9.85
C SER A 30 -18.70 -33.81 -9.58
N ALA A 31 -19.06 -33.62 -8.31
CA ALA A 31 -20.34 -33.02 -7.88
C ALA A 31 -20.53 -31.55 -8.27
N GLU A 32 -19.45 -30.79 -8.51
CA GLU A 32 -19.55 -29.38 -8.90
C GLU A 32 -20.08 -29.17 -10.32
N THR A 33 -19.85 -30.14 -11.18
CA THR A 33 -20.28 -30.06 -12.59
C THR A 33 -21.78 -30.24 -12.74
N GLU A 34 -22.32 -31.12 -11.97
CA GLU A 34 -23.78 -31.42 -11.98
C GLU A 34 -24.55 -30.22 -11.41
N ALA A 35 -24.06 -29.58 -10.37
CA ALA A 35 -24.60 -28.34 -9.81
C ALA A 35 -24.54 -27.17 -10.80
N LEU A 36 -23.49 -27.07 -11.61
CA LEU A 36 -23.31 -25.99 -12.59
C LEU A 36 -24.25 -26.21 -13.81
N GLU A 37 -24.46 -27.44 -14.23
CA GLU A 37 -25.42 -27.79 -15.28
C GLU A 37 -26.86 -27.54 -14.82
N GLN A 38 -27.21 -27.92 -13.60
CA GLN A 38 -28.51 -27.63 -12.99
C GLN A 38 -28.76 -26.11 -12.88
N LEU A 39 -27.75 -25.32 -12.53
CA LEU A 39 -27.84 -23.87 -12.47
C LEU A 39 -28.09 -23.25 -13.87
N LEU A 40 -27.36 -23.73 -14.89
CA LEU A 40 -27.54 -23.28 -16.27
C LEU A 40 -28.95 -23.59 -16.79
N ASP A 41 -29.48 -24.75 -16.45
CA ASP A 41 -30.83 -25.14 -16.85
C ASP A 41 -31.90 -24.33 -16.08
N LEU A 42 -31.71 -24.03 -14.81
CA LEU A 42 -32.55 -23.13 -14.02
C LEU A 42 -32.55 -21.68 -14.55
N LEU A 43 -31.38 -21.15 -14.93
CA LEU A 43 -31.24 -19.80 -15.52
C LEU A 43 -31.95 -19.72 -16.88
N ARG A 44 -31.95 -20.82 -17.66
CA ARG A 44 -32.68 -20.93 -18.92
C ARG A 44 -34.19 -20.99 -18.69
N GLN A 45 -34.65 -21.79 -17.74
CA GLN A 45 -36.09 -21.92 -17.42
C GLN A 45 -36.69 -20.62 -16.91
N ASN A 46 -35.89 -19.81 -16.18
CA ASN A 46 -36.32 -18.50 -15.69
C ASN A 46 -36.13 -17.36 -16.71
N GLY A 47 -35.77 -17.65 -17.95
CA GLY A 47 -35.60 -16.64 -19.01
C GLY A 47 -34.40 -15.69 -18.81
N ALA A 48 -33.51 -15.97 -17.84
CA ALA A 48 -32.35 -15.12 -17.55
C ALA A 48 -31.23 -15.24 -18.61
N ILE A 49 -31.20 -16.37 -19.35
CA ILE A 49 -30.26 -16.60 -20.48
C ILE A 49 -30.97 -17.25 -21.64
N SER A 50 -30.59 -16.91 -22.88
CA SER A 50 -31.14 -17.54 -24.09
C SER A 50 -30.54 -18.93 -24.30
N GLN A 51 -31.22 -19.76 -25.10
CA GLN A 51 -30.80 -21.11 -25.44
C GLN A 51 -29.42 -21.10 -26.15
N GLU A 52 -29.17 -20.09 -26.97
CA GLU A 52 -27.88 -19.88 -27.65
C GLU A 52 -26.74 -19.51 -26.65
N GLN A 53 -27.03 -18.66 -25.67
CA GLN A 53 -26.10 -18.30 -24.62
C GLN A 53 -25.73 -19.47 -23.72
N ALA A 54 -26.74 -20.30 -23.33
CA ALA A 54 -26.51 -21.52 -22.55
C ALA A 54 -25.62 -22.52 -23.34
N GLY A 55 -25.84 -22.67 -24.64
CA GLY A 55 -25.01 -23.51 -25.53
C GLY A 55 -23.55 -23.05 -25.61
N LYS A 56 -23.32 -21.74 -25.77
CA LYS A 56 -21.97 -21.17 -25.79
C LYS A 56 -21.24 -21.39 -24.46
N ILE A 57 -21.93 -21.23 -23.32
CA ILE A 57 -21.36 -21.46 -21.98
C ILE A 57 -20.99 -22.95 -21.81
N LYS A 58 -21.88 -23.89 -22.17
CA LYS A 58 -21.61 -25.33 -22.11
C LYS A 58 -20.39 -25.72 -22.98
N THR A 59 -20.26 -25.17 -24.17
CA THR A 59 -19.11 -25.45 -25.07
C THR A 59 -17.80 -24.91 -24.50
N THR A 60 -17.80 -23.71 -23.91
CA THR A 60 -16.62 -23.12 -23.29
C THR A 60 -16.19 -23.92 -22.07
N LEU A 61 -17.13 -24.31 -21.21
CA LEU A 61 -16.88 -25.16 -20.03
C LEU A 61 -16.28 -26.53 -20.41
N ALA A 62 -16.79 -27.17 -21.48
CA ALA A 62 -16.25 -28.43 -21.97
C ALA A 62 -14.81 -28.29 -22.48
N LYS A 63 -14.48 -27.18 -23.15
CA LYS A 63 -13.13 -26.88 -23.63
C LYS A 63 -12.15 -26.63 -22.48
N ASP A 64 -12.57 -25.85 -21.49
CA ASP A 64 -11.74 -25.54 -20.31
C ASP A 64 -11.51 -26.79 -19.45
N ARG A 65 -12.50 -27.68 -19.36
CA ARG A 65 -12.42 -28.97 -18.68
C ARG A 65 -11.39 -29.90 -19.33
N LYS A 66 -11.42 -29.98 -20.66
CA LYS A 66 -10.42 -30.78 -21.40
C LYS A 66 -9.01 -30.24 -21.18
N ALA A 67 -8.83 -28.90 -21.23
CA ALA A 67 -7.54 -28.26 -20.98
C ALA A 67 -7.04 -28.48 -19.52
N LEU A 68 -7.95 -28.55 -18.54
CA LEU A 68 -7.60 -28.85 -17.15
C LEU A 68 -7.17 -30.29 -16.98
N ALA A 69 -7.91 -31.25 -17.55
CA ALA A 69 -7.55 -32.67 -17.51
C ALA A 69 -6.19 -32.96 -18.18
N ASP A 70 -5.91 -32.31 -19.34
CA ASP A 70 -4.62 -32.41 -20.02
C ASP A 70 -3.46 -31.85 -19.17
N ARG A 71 -3.72 -30.77 -18.42
CA ARG A 71 -2.76 -30.21 -17.45
C ARG A 71 -2.50 -31.13 -16.25
N GLU A 72 -3.55 -31.71 -15.69
CA GLU A 72 -3.44 -32.64 -14.55
C GLU A 72 -2.62 -33.88 -14.94
N GLN A 73 -2.86 -34.44 -16.13
CA GLN A 73 -2.06 -35.55 -16.66
C GLN A 73 -0.58 -35.16 -16.84
N ALA A 74 -0.31 -33.95 -17.34
CA ALA A 74 1.05 -33.46 -17.52
C ALA A 74 1.76 -33.25 -16.16
N VAL A 75 1.06 -32.78 -15.13
CA VAL A 75 1.58 -32.64 -13.75
C VAL A 75 1.88 -34.01 -13.16
N ALA A 76 0.95 -34.95 -13.22
CA ALA A 76 1.13 -36.31 -12.70
C ALA A 76 2.33 -37.03 -13.37
N LYS A 77 2.52 -36.84 -14.68
CA LYS A 77 3.68 -37.38 -15.42
C LYS A 77 5.01 -36.76 -14.96
N ARG A 78 4.98 -35.46 -14.62
CA ARG A 78 6.16 -34.72 -14.14
C ARG A 78 6.51 -35.12 -12.70
N GLU A 79 5.53 -35.31 -11.83
CA GLU A 79 5.72 -35.82 -10.45
C GLU A 79 6.33 -37.23 -10.46
N LYS A 80 5.83 -38.13 -11.31
CA LYS A 80 6.38 -39.45 -11.45
C LYS A 80 7.84 -39.44 -11.91
N ALA A 81 8.19 -38.54 -12.84
CA ALA A 81 9.58 -38.39 -13.30
C ALA A 81 10.50 -37.79 -12.22
N LEU A 82 9.99 -36.89 -11.38
CA LEU A 82 10.73 -36.32 -10.24
C LEU A 82 10.99 -37.38 -9.16
N LEU A 83 10.00 -38.21 -8.81
CA LEU A 83 10.14 -39.31 -7.87
C LEU A 83 11.19 -40.34 -8.33
N GLN A 84 11.19 -40.70 -9.62
CA GLN A 84 12.21 -41.59 -10.20
C GLN A 84 13.62 -40.97 -10.13
N ARG A 85 13.74 -39.68 -10.35
CA ARG A 85 15.01 -38.95 -10.28
C ARG A 85 15.53 -38.85 -8.84
N GLU A 86 14.63 -38.67 -7.89
CA GLU A 86 14.94 -38.63 -6.45
C GLU A 86 15.41 -39.99 -5.93
N GLN A 87 14.77 -41.10 -6.38
CA GLN A 87 15.20 -42.45 -6.09
C GLN A 87 16.59 -42.77 -6.67
N ALA A 88 16.85 -42.39 -7.92
CA ALA A 88 18.16 -42.58 -8.55
C ALA A 88 19.28 -41.75 -7.87
N ILE A 89 18.98 -40.60 -7.30
CA ILE A 89 19.94 -39.82 -6.51
C ILE A 89 20.21 -40.49 -5.16
N LYS A 90 19.19 -41.03 -4.50
CA LYS A 90 19.34 -41.81 -3.23
C LYS A 90 20.16 -43.06 -3.44
N GLU A 91 19.95 -43.80 -4.52
CA GLU A 91 20.74 -45.00 -4.87
C GLU A 91 22.20 -44.64 -5.17
N LYS A 92 22.47 -43.54 -5.89
CA LYS A 92 23.84 -43.06 -6.12
C LYS A 92 24.52 -42.54 -4.85
N ALA A 93 23.77 -42.02 -3.89
CA ALA A 93 24.31 -41.58 -2.60
C ALA A 93 24.66 -42.78 -1.69
N ALA A 94 23.85 -43.86 -1.76
CA ALA A 94 24.07 -45.08 -0.98
C ALA A 94 25.23 -45.94 -1.50
N SER A 95 25.66 -45.77 -2.75
CA SER A 95 26.76 -46.53 -3.38
C SER A 95 28.14 -45.85 -3.31
N ARG A 96 28.31 -44.76 -2.54
CA ARG A 96 29.63 -44.15 -2.27
C ARG A 96 30.27 -44.82 -1.04
N PRO A 97 31.48 -45.42 -1.14
CA PRO A 97 32.19 -45.96 0.02
C PRO A 97 32.69 -44.82 0.91
N LEU A 98 32.46 -44.96 2.20
CA LEU A 98 33.02 -44.14 3.27
C LEU A 98 34.55 -44.33 3.33
N GLY A 99 35.30 -43.29 3.08
CA GLY A 99 36.75 -43.19 3.21
C GLY A 99 37.14 -41.94 3.97
N GLN A 100 37.30 -42.16 5.25
CA GLN A 100 38.16 -41.49 6.26
C GLN A 100 38.44 -40.01 6.24
N GLU A 101 38.15 -39.47 7.42
CA GLU A 101 38.56 -38.22 8.05
C GLU A 101 40.06 -37.99 8.07
N SER A 102 40.47 -36.71 8.07
CA SER A 102 41.38 -36.16 9.09
C SER A 102 41.35 -34.63 9.02
N ILE A 103 41.04 -34.10 10.01
CA ILE A 103 41.22 -33.04 11.01
C ILE A 103 42.53 -32.23 10.84
N ALA A 104 42.34 -30.93 11.11
CA ALA A 104 43.16 -29.95 11.82
C ALA A 104 43.98 -28.96 11.03
N GLN A 105 43.59 -27.72 11.28
CA GLN A 105 44.34 -26.58 11.87
C GLN A 105 45.76 -26.26 11.33
N GLU A 106 45.95 -25.05 10.84
CA GLU A 106 46.82 -23.96 11.37
C GLU A 106 46.91 -22.85 10.36
N VAL A 107 46.51 -21.69 10.71
CA VAL A 107 47.09 -20.44 11.21
C VAL A 107 48.45 -20.04 10.60
N ASN A 108 48.39 -18.91 9.85
CA ASN A 108 49.36 -17.80 9.69
C ASN A 108 50.82 -18.05 9.31
N LYS A 109 51.25 -17.56 8.17
CA LYS A 109 52.17 -16.40 7.97
C LYS A 109 52.71 -16.29 6.53
N PRO A 110 53.01 -15.10 6.06
CA PRO A 110 53.47 -14.84 4.69
C PRO A 110 54.99 -14.71 4.57
N PRO A 111 55.57 -14.18 3.48
CA PRO A 111 56.20 -14.90 2.39
C PRO A 111 57.72 -14.63 2.32
N ASP A 112 58.44 -15.24 1.44
CA ASP A 112 59.50 -14.67 0.63
C ASP A 112 60.15 -15.68 -0.35
N SER A 113 60.03 -15.31 -1.65
CA SER A 113 61.00 -15.40 -2.76
C SER A 113 61.82 -16.67 -3.03
N PRO A 114 62.48 -16.81 -4.20
CA PRO A 114 62.05 -16.69 -5.58
C PRO A 114 62.40 -17.95 -6.47
N VAL A 115 61.67 -18.05 -7.57
CA VAL A 115 61.96 -18.62 -8.93
C VAL A 115 63.08 -19.71 -9.08
N PRO A 116 62.80 -20.78 -9.88
CA PRO A 116 63.28 -20.75 -11.26
C PRO A 116 62.25 -21.19 -12.34
N GLU A 117 62.41 -20.54 -13.51
CA GLU A 117 61.77 -20.84 -14.76
C GLU A 117 62.13 -22.24 -15.26
N GLU A 118 61.09 -23.05 -15.62
CA GLU A 118 61.29 -24.19 -16.46
C GLU A 118 60.36 -24.10 -17.68
N LYS A 119 60.99 -24.11 -18.85
CA LYS A 119 60.36 -24.04 -20.18
C LYS A 119 59.51 -25.30 -20.44
N ILE A 120 58.20 -25.15 -20.46
CA ILE A 120 57.30 -26.20 -20.94
C ILE A 120 56.77 -25.81 -22.30
N SER A 121 56.95 -26.77 -23.24
CA SER A 121 56.74 -26.66 -24.66
C SER A 121 55.29 -26.32 -25.05
N ALA A 122 55.18 -25.46 -26.06
CA ALA A 122 53.95 -24.79 -26.53
C ALA A 122 52.82 -25.71 -27.07
N ASN A 123 53.03 -27.04 -27.16
CA ASN A 123 52.02 -27.91 -27.76
C ASN A 123 51.10 -28.65 -26.79
N THR A 124 51.42 -28.68 -25.52
CA THR A 124 50.57 -29.30 -24.48
C THR A 124 49.56 -28.32 -23.91
N ALA A 125 49.84 -27.01 -24.05
CA ALA A 125 48.97 -25.93 -23.56
C ALA A 125 47.69 -25.72 -24.41
N LYS A 126 47.74 -26.00 -25.72
CA LYS A 126 46.56 -25.83 -26.62
C LYS A 126 45.50 -26.91 -26.38
N ALA A 127 45.85 -28.16 -26.13
CA ALA A 127 44.89 -29.21 -25.84
C ALA A 127 44.24 -29.11 -24.44
N GLY A 128 44.96 -28.55 -23.46
CA GLY A 128 44.43 -28.26 -22.12
C GLY A 128 43.45 -27.06 -22.09
N ILE A 129 43.73 -26.04 -22.92
CA ILE A 129 42.87 -24.85 -23.04
C ILE A 129 41.58 -25.15 -23.82
N GLU A 130 41.62 -26.01 -24.84
CA GLU A 130 40.40 -26.44 -25.54
C GLU A 130 39.53 -27.33 -24.64
N LYS A 131 40.09 -28.28 -23.89
CA LYS A 131 39.32 -29.08 -22.92
C LYS A 131 38.80 -28.27 -21.74
N SER A 132 39.50 -27.23 -21.29
CA SER A 132 39.00 -26.34 -20.26
C SER A 132 37.95 -25.35 -20.81
N LYS A 133 38.10 -24.90 -22.06
CA LYS A 133 37.05 -24.08 -22.74
C LYS A 133 35.80 -24.90 -23.03
N GLN A 134 35.91 -26.17 -23.44
CA GLN A 134 34.73 -27.04 -23.59
C GLN A 134 34.08 -27.35 -22.22
N LYS A 135 34.88 -27.61 -21.17
CA LYS A 135 34.32 -27.84 -19.84
C LYS A 135 33.74 -26.58 -19.17
N VAL A 136 34.27 -25.40 -19.52
CA VAL A 136 33.70 -24.10 -19.11
C VAL A 136 32.47 -23.73 -19.95
N SER A 137 32.39 -24.15 -21.23
CA SER A 137 31.19 -23.95 -22.05
C SER A 137 30.06 -24.90 -21.71
N GLU A 138 30.35 -26.09 -21.18
CA GLU A 138 29.32 -27.02 -20.68
C GLU A 138 28.86 -26.72 -19.25
N THR A 139 29.63 -25.92 -18.47
CA THR A 139 29.22 -25.44 -17.13
C THR A 139 28.60 -24.03 -17.15
N ASN A 140 28.61 -23.33 -18.25
CA ASN A 140 27.74 -22.18 -18.50
C ASN A 140 26.32 -22.68 -18.85
N LYS A 141 25.71 -23.48 -17.98
CA LYS A 141 24.25 -23.42 -17.85
C LYS A 141 23.95 -21.95 -17.62
N GLU A 142 23.41 -21.31 -18.64
CA GLU A 142 22.90 -19.95 -18.59
C GLU A 142 22.30 -19.68 -17.22
N SER A 143 22.77 -18.63 -16.55
CA SER A 143 22.25 -18.29 -15.24
C SER A 143 20.73 -18.24 -15.35
N SER A 144 20.02 -18.99 -14.53
CA SER A 144 18.56 -19.07 -14.53
C SER A 144 17.90 -17.72 -14.18
N LEU A 145 18.71 -16.71 -13.87
CA LEU A 145 18.29 -15.36 -13.48
C LEU A 145 18.74 -14.34 -14.50
N GLU A 146 17.85 -13.40 -14.80
CA GLU A 146 18.05 -12.25 -15.66
C GLU A 146 17.92 -10.97 -14.84
N ALA A 147 18.90 -10.05 -14.93
CA ALA A 147 18.82 -8.71 -14.35
C ALA A 147 18.44 -7.71 -15.45
N VAL A 148 17.36 -6.96 -15.25
CA VAL A 148 16.82 -5.98 -16.19
C VAL A 148 16.55 -4.67 -15.48
N PHE A 149 16.81 -3.55 -16.16
CA PHE A 149 16.34 -2.24 -15.76
C PHE A 149 15.21 -1.79 -16.68
N ASP A 150 13.97 -1.85 -16.17
CA ASP A 150 12.78 -1.33 -16.82
C ASP A 150 11.89 -0.66 -15.78
N ASN A 151 11.98 0.67 -15.65
CA ASN A 151 11.32 1.44 -14.59
C ASN A 151 11.61 0.94 -13.16
N GLY A 152 12.81 0.43 -12.92
CA GLY A 152 13.32 -0.16 -11.69
C GLY A 152 14.26 -1.32 -11.97
N PHE A 153 14.98 -1.76 -10.95
CA PHE A 153 15.82 -2.95 -11.05
C PHE A 153 14.97 -4.20 -10.84
N TYR A 154 15.01 -5.11 -11.82
CA TYR A 154 14.37 -6.41 -11.74
C TYR A 154 15.41 -7.50 -11.76
N LEU A 155 15.25 -8.46 -10.87
CA LEU A 155 15.89 -9.76 -10.92
C LEU A 155 14.77 -10.80 -11.11
N ARG A 156 14.76 -11.47 -12.24
CA ARG A 156 13.71 -12.44 -12.56
C ARG A 156 14.27 -13.75 -13.09
N SER A 157 13.55 -14.84 -12.86
CA SER A 157 13.84 -16.12 -13.47
C SER A 157 13.61 -16.04 -14.98
N ARG A 158 14.49 -16.64 -15.78
CA ARG A 158 14.28 -16.83 -17.22
C ARG A 158 13.06 -17.69 -17.50
N GLU A 159 12.80 -18.68 -16.65
CA GLU A 159 11.49 -19.32 -16.59
C GLU A 159 10.51 -18.31 -15.95
N LYS A 160 9.82 -17.55 -16.79
CA LYS A 160 9.02 -16.35 -16.47
C LYS A 160 8.01 -16.50 -15.31
N ASP A 161 7.82 -17.69 -14.78
CA ASP A 161 6.74 -18.00 -13.84
C ASP A 161 7.21 -18.33 -12.43
N LEU A 162 8.54 -18.42 -12.16
CA LEU A 162 9.02 -18.85 -10.87
C LEU A 162 9.22 -17.71 -9.88
N PHE A 163 9.90 -16.65 -10.31
CA PHE A 163 10.36 -15.62 -9.39
C PHE A 163 10.59 -14.29 -10.12
N GLU A 164 10.11 -13.22 -9.52
CA GLU A 164 10.47 -11.85 -9.85
C GLU A 164 10.75 -11.07 -8.55
N LEU A 165 11.85 -10.34 -8.50
CA LEU A 165 12.15 -9.35 -7.48
C LEU A 165 12.39 -8.00 -8.16
N ARG A 166 11.66 -6.99 -7.72
CA ARG A 166 11.87 -5.59 -8.06
C ARG A 166 12.41 -4.84 -6.86
N ILE A 167 13.51 -4.12 -7.06
CA ILE A 167 14.09 -3.20 -6.08
C ILE A 167 13.69 -1.79 -6.48
N GLY A 168 13.05 -1.08 -5.57
CA GLY A 168 12.63 0.30 -5.75
C GLY A 168 13.06 1.19 -4.60
N THR A 169 13.03 2.50 -4.81
CA THR A 169 13.35 3.50 -3.79
C THR A 169 12.37 4.67 -3.81
N LEU A 170 12.30 5.38 -2.70
CA LEU A 170 11.71 6.70 -2.60
C LEU A 170 12.58 7.57 -1.69
N LEU A 171 13.19 8.60 -2.27
CA LEU A 171 13.89 9.65 -1.54
C LEU A 171 13.14 10.97 -1.72
N GLN A 172 12.82 11.63 -0.63
CA GLN A 172 12.25 12.98 -0.60
C GLN A 172 13.07 13.83 0.34
N VAL A 173 13.65 14.91 -0.19
CA VAL A 173 14.42 15.93 0.55
C VAL A 173 13.64 17.23 0.46
N ASP A 174 13.30 17.79 1.59
CA ASP A 174 12.53 19.02 1.72
C ASP A 174 13.39 20.15 2.25
N TYR A 175 13.15 21.35 1.77
CA TYR A 175 13.45 22.59 2.47
C TYR A 175 12.13 23.25 2.85
N ARG A 176 11.94 23.60 4.13
CA ARG A 176 10.77 24.30 4.63
C ARG A 176 11.15 25.66 5.16
N TYR A 177 10.40 26.66 4.72
CA TYR A 177 10.43 28.04 5.21
C TYR A 177 9.10 28.30 5.89
N PHE A 178 9.15 28.74 7.14
CA PHE A 178 7.97 29.05 7.97
C PHE A 178 7.87 30.56 8.16
N ASN A 179 6.65 31.07 8.15
CA ASN A 179 6.29 32.41 8.54
C ASN A 179 5.04 32.35 9.43
N TYR A 180 5.15 32.82 10.62
CA TYR A 180 4.06 32.90 11.59
C TYR A 180 3.62 34.33 11.76
N ASP A 181 2.35 34.56 12.13
CA ASP A 181 1.84 35.88 12.50
C ASP A 181 2.22 36.17 13.96
N SER A 182 3.51 36.41 14.19
CA SER A 182 4.08 36.71 15.50
C SER A 182 5.26 37.67 15.36
N ASP A 183 5.47 38.49 16.37
CA ASP A 183 6.59 39.46 16.40
C ASP A 183 7.96 38.80 16.51
N ILE A 184 8.00 37.53 16.92
CA ILE A 184 9.21 36.73 17.08
C ILE A 184 9.15 35.58 16.06
N ASP A 185 10.14 35.50 15.16
CA ASP A 185 10.26 34.41 14.17
C ASP A 185 10.89 33.19 14.83
N PRO A 186 10.12 32.12 15.11
CA PRO A 186 10.70 30.89 15.63
C PRO A 186 11.52 30.24 14.51
N ALA A 187 12.83 30.08 14.71
CA ALA A 187 13.78 29.60 13.73
C ALA A 187 13.58 28.11 13.40
N LYS A 188 12.55 27.80 12.59
CA LYS A 188 12.20 26.43 12.17
C LYS A 188 12.59 26.09 10.72
N ASN A 189 13.22 27.04 10.01
CA ASN A 189 13.63 26.85 8.64
C ASN A 189 14.72 25.79 8.55
N LYS A 190 14.50 24.70 7.77
CA LYS A 190 15.49 23.63 7.69
C LYS A 190 15.38 22.77 6.45
N PHE A 191 16.49 22.15 6.09
CA PHE A 191 16.48 20.96 5.24
C PHE A 191 16.15 19.72 6.07
N ASP A 192 15.36 18.82 5.49
CA ASP A 192 14.98 17.55 6.10
C ASP A 192 14.90 16.44 5.06
N ILE A 193 15.34 15.24 5.42
CA ILE A 193 15.07 14.03 4.65
C ILE A 193 13.69 13.54 5.08
N ARG A 194 12.67 13.94 4.35
CA ARG A 194 11.29 13.60 4.69
C ARG A 194 10.97 12.13 4.57
N ARG A 195 11.47 11.48 3.52
CA ARG A 195 11.34 10.03 3.29
C ARG A 195 12.57 9.48 2.61
N ALA A 196 13.11 8.41 3.16
CA ALA A 196 14.16 7.58 2.55
C ALA A 196 13.70 6.12 2.70
N ARG A 197 13.27 5.48 1.60
CA ARG A 197 12.64 4.16 1.63
C ARG A 197 13.28 3.21 0.65
N LEU A 198 13.42 1.95 1.08
CA LEU A 198 13.71 0.81 0.23
C LEU A 198 12.41 0.02 0.03
N LEU A 199 12.13 -0.36 -1.20
CA LEU A 199 11.00 -1.17 -1.58
C LEU A 199 11.48 -2.43 -2.28
N LEU A 200 11.09 -3.58 -1.76
CA LEU A 200 11.27 -4.88 -2.41
C LEU A 200 9.88 -5.41 -2.72
N THR A 201 9.61 -5.64 -3.99
CA THR A 201 8.33 -6.21 -4.45
C THR A 201 8.60 -7.30 -5.45
N GLY A 202 7.69 -8.24 -5.57
CA GLY A 202 7.85 -9.30 -6.57
C GLY A 202 6.74 -10.33 -6.52
N ASP A 203 6.93 -11.35 -7.34
CA ASP A 203 6.01 -12.45 -7.48
C ASP A 203 6.73 -13.79 -7.33
N LEU A 204 6.06 -14.75 -6.69
CA LEU A 204 6.41 -16.15 -6.68
C LEU A 204 5.32 -16.93 -7.44
N TYR A 205 5.72 -17.71 -8.46
CA TYR A 205 4.82 -18.53 -9.29
C TYR A 205 3.64 -17.73 -9.88
N ARG A 206 3.78 -16.39 -10.08
CA ARG A 206 2.71 -15.45 -10.49
C ARG A 206 1.42 -15.56 -9.67
N ARG A 207 1.49 -16.16 -8.49
CA ARG A 207 0.36 -16.38 -7.58
C ARG A 207 0.50 -15.63 -6.28
N PHE A 208 1.72 -15.53 -5.78
CA PHE A 208 2.02 -14.91 -4.50
C PHE A 208 2.81 -13.63 -4.77
N PHE A 209 2.14 -12.50 -4.72
CA PHE A 209 2.79 -11.20 -4.73
C PHE A 209 3.26 -10.86 -3.32
N TYR A 210 4.49 -10.41 -3.17
CA TYR A 210 5.01 -9.95 -1.89
C TYR A 210 5.50 -8.51 -1.97
N LYS A 211 5.43 -7.83 -0.83
CA LYS A 211 5.98 -6.49 -0.67
C LYS A 211 6.62 -6.33 0.68
N PHE A 212 7.83 -5.79 0.67
CA PHE A 212 8.55 -5.32 1.84
C PHE A 212 8.94 -3.87 1.61
N GLN A 213 8.63 -2.99 2.56
CA GLN A 213 8.97 -1.56 2.48
C GLN A 213 9.52 -1.08 3.81
N TYR A 214 10.77 -0.63 3.78
CA TYR A 214 11.47 -0.12 4.95
C TYR A 214 11.76 1.37 4.79
N GLN A 215 11.55 2.16 5.85
CA GLN A 215 11.86 3.58 5.94
C GLN A 215 13.04 3.80 6.86
N PHE A 216 14.12 4.40 6.35
CA PHE A 216 15.34 4.66 7.11
C PHE A 216 15.16 5.82 8.11
N GLN A 217 14.26 6.76 7.83
CA GLN A 217 13.89 7.85 8.72
C GLN A 217 12.80 7.43 9.70
N GLY A 218 12.85 7.96 10.95
CA GLY A 218 11.92 7.64 12.02
C GLY A 218 12.56 6.78 13.12
N ALA A 219 11.82 6.49 14.17
CA ALA A 219 12.24 5.69 15.31
C ALA A 219 11.34 4.45 15.48
N GLY A 220 11.89 3.39 16.10
CA GLY A 220 11.13 2.20 16.49
C GLY A 220 10.52 1.39 15.34
N SER A 221 9.41 0.73 15.64
CA SER A 221 8.62 -0.16 14.77
C SER A 221 8.08 0.55 13.51
N ARG A 222 7.91 1.86 13.57
CA ARG A 222 7.42 2.68 12.44
C ARG A 222 8.32 2.67 11.20
N ARG A 223 9.49 2.03 11.24
CA ARG A 223 10.42 1.91 10.11
C ARG A 223 9.99 0.82 9.11
N LEU A 224 9.44 -0.28 9.58
CA LEU A 224 8.84 -1.29 8.71
C LEU A 224 7.43 -0.82 8.33
N LEU A 225 7.26 -0.40 7.08
CA LEU A 225 5.98 0.14 6.62
C LEU A 225 5.07 -0.94 6.05
N ASP A 226 5.56 -1.71 5.10
CA ASP A 226 4.80 -2.80 4.49
C ASP A 226 5.63 -4.09 4.58
N ALA A 227 5.02 -5.19 5.02
CA ALA A 227 5.57 -6.54 5.00
C ALA A 227 4.41 -7.52 4.84
N TYR A 228 4.07 -7.87 3.59
CA TYR A 228 2.91 -8.70 3.33
C TYR A 228 3.07 -9.61 2.11
N VAL A 229 2.25 -10.65 2.10
CA VAL A 229 2.00 -11.49 0.94
C VAL A 229 0.55 -11.33 0.51
N ASP A 230 0.34 -11.26 -0.80
CA ASP A 230 -0.95 -11.11 -1.45
C ASP A 230 -1.12 -12.27 -2.45
N THR A 231 -2.22 -12.98 -2.39
CA THR A 231 -2.49 -14.09 -3.31
C THR A 231 -3.85 -13.93 -3.99
N ARG A 232 -3.86 -14.02 -5.32
CA ARG A 232 -5.10 -14.04 -6.08
C ARG A 232 -5.64 -15.46 -6.14
N VAL A 233 -6.73 -15.69 -5.42
CA VAL A 233 -7.41 -17.01 -5.39
C VAL A 233 -8.38 -17.12 -6.55
N LEU A 234 -9.19 -16.07 -6.78
CA LEU A 234 -10.16 -15.97 -7.87
C LEU A 234 -10.05 -14.58 -8.54
N PRO A 235 -10.59 -14.38 -9.75
CA PRO A 235 -10.56 -13.08 -10.41
C PRO A 235 -11.18 -11.92 -9.60
N PHE A 236 -12.09 -12.25 -8.71
CA PHE A 236 -12.84 -11.30 -7.88
C PHE A 236 -12.48 -11.35 -6.40
N ILE A 237 -11.47 -12.13 -5.98
CA ILE A 237 -10.99 -12.18 -4.60
C ILE A 237 -9.50 -12.50 -4.52
N SER A 238 -8.79 -11.64 -3.81
CA SER A 238 -7.41 -11.82 -3.38
C SER A 238 -7.35 -11.72 -1.86
N PHE A 239 -6.45 -12.46 -1.25
CA PHE A 239 -6.19 -12.35 0.19
C PHE A 239 -4.80 -11.77 0.41
N ARG A 240 -4.72 -10.83 1.33
CA ARG A 240 -3.47 -10.22 1.79
C ARG A 240 -3.31 -10.46 3.26
N VAL A 241 -2.12 -10.91 3.67
CA VAL A 241 -1.75 -11.15 5.07
C VAL A 241 -0.41 -10.49 5.37
N GLY A 242 -0.29 -9.89 6.55
CA GLY A 242 0.90 -9.19 7.02
C GLY A 242 0.62 -7.76 7.41
N GLN A 243 1.62 -6.89 7.38
CA GLN A 243 1.54 -5.47 7.69
C GLN A 243 1.38 -4.64 6.43
N PHE A 244 0.30 -3.86 6.33
CA PHE A 244 -0.01 -3.03 5.16
C PHE A 244 -1.00 -1.92 5.50
N LYS A 245 -1.26 -1.01 4.55
CA LYS A 245 -2.29 0.02 4.69
C LYS A 245 -3.67 -0.60 4.76
N GLU A 246 -4.43 -0.26 5.79
CA GLU A 246 -5.83 -0.64 5.88
C GLU A 246 -6.66 -0.04 4.73
N PRO A 247 -7.72 -0.72 4.28
CA PRO A 247 -8.56 -0.23 3.18
C PRO A 247 -9.49 0.90 3.64
N PHE A 248 -8.95 2.11 3.69
CA PHE A 248 -9.66 3.33 4.08
C PHE A 248 -9.15 4.49 3.24
N SER A 249 -9.96 5.53 2.94
CA SER A 249 -9.58 6.78 2.29
C SER A 249 -8.83 6.65 0.93
N LEU A 250 -9.13 7.51 -0.01
CA LEU A 250 -8.44 7.61 -1.30
C LEU A 250 -7.01 8.12 -1.12
N GLU A 251 -6.84 9.20 -0.34
CA GLU A 251 -5.52 9.83 -0.17
C GLU A 251 -4.59 8.95 0.67
N GLN A 252 -5.11 8.34 1.75
CA GLN A 252 -4.34 7.42 2.57
C GLN A 252 -3.88 6.19 1.76
N TYR A 253 -4.76 5.61 0.94
CA TYR A 253 -4.48 4.41 0.14
C TYR A 253 -3.57 4.70 -1.07
N THR A 254 -3.57 5.95 -1.57
CA THR A 254 -2.65 6.42 -2.62
C THR A 254 -1.20 6.43 -2.11
N SER A 255 -0.25 6.15 -3.01
CA SER A 255 1.18 6.19 -2.69
C SER A 255 1.66 7.62 -2.43
N ASP A 256 2.54 7.83 -1.45
CA ASP A 256 3.17 9.12 -1.15
C ASP A 256 3.88 9.76 -2.37
N ARG A 257 4.37 8.92 -3.28
CA ARG A 257 5.04 9.37 -4.52
C ARG A 257 4.09 10.01 -5.54
N ASN A 258 2.79 9.74 -5.42
CA ASN A 258 1.76 10.16 -6.39
C ASN A 258 0.90 11.33 -5.89
N ILE A 259 0.99 11.69 -4.61
CA ILE A 259 0.29 12.85 -4.06
C ILE A 259 0.91 14.13 -4.64
N PRO A 260 0.09 15.07 -5.19
CA PRO A 260 0.60 16.29 -5.81
C PRO A 260 1.00 17.38 -4.80
N PHE A 261 0.80 17.16 -3.52
CA PHE A 261 1.16 18.06 -2.43
C PHE A 261 2.37 17.53 -1.65
N ALA A 262 3.07 18.39 -0.92
CA ALA A 262 4.18 18.01 -0.06
C ALA A 262 3.72 17.06 1.06
N GLU A 263 2.58 17.38 1.69
CA GLU A 263 1.97 16.55 2.72
C GLU A 263 0.49 16.25 2.38
N ARG A 264 -0.05 15.21 3.01
CA ARG A 264 -1.46 14.85 2.92
C ARG A 264 -2.35 15.87 3.61
N SER A 265 -3.66 15.75 3.42
CA SER A 265 -4.67 16.52 4.15
C SER A 265 -4.59 16.29 5.66
N MET A 266 -5.19 17.19 6.43
CA MET A 266 -5.33 17.03 7.88
C MET A 266 -6.15 15.78 8.22
N GLY A 267 -7.15 15.45 7.41
CA GLY A 267 -7.96 14.24 7.55
C GLY A 267 -7.18 12.93 7.49
N PHE A 268 -6.00 12.91 6.89
CA PHE A 268 -5.12 11.73 6.91
C PHE A 268 -4.81 11.27 8.34
N PHE A 269 -4.71 12.18 9.31
CA PHE A 269 -4.41 11.84 10.70
C PHE A 269 -5.59 11.21 11.44
N LEU A 270 -6.79 11.26 10.86
CA LEU A 270 -7.99 10.59 11.37
C LEU A 270 -8.17 9.18 10.79
N THR A 271 -7.43 8.83 9.75
CA THR A 271 -7.55 7.52 9.09
C THR A 271 -6.77 6.44 9.84
N PRO A 272 -7.21 5.15 9.75
CA PRO A 272 -6.35 4.04 10.14
C PRO A 272 -5.18 3.98 9.15
N TRP A 273 -3.96 3.86 9.65
CA TRP A 273 -2.80 3.95 8.76
C TRP A 273 -2.39 2.58 8.23
N ARG A 274 -1.43 1.94 8.88
CA ARG A 274 -0.96 0.59 8.58
C ARG A 274 -1.06 -0.25 9.82
N ASP A 275 -1.41 -1.50 9.63
CA ASP A 275 -1.47 -2.45 10.71
C ASP A 275 -1.23 -3.87 10.22
N VAL A 276 -1.02 -4.80 11.14
CA VAL A 276 -0.92 -6.22 10.87
C VAL A 276 -2.33 -6.82 10.81
N GLY A 277 -2.63 -7.54 9.73
CA GLY A 277 -3.96 -8.11 9.56
C GLY A 277 -4.11 -9.01 8.35
N LEU A 278 -5.36 -9.39 8.13
CA LEU A 278 -5.83 -10.17 6.99
C LEU A 278 -6.89 -9.37 6.24
N MET A 279 -6.77 -9.26 4.92
CA MET A 279 -7.70 -8.53 4.07
C MET A 279 -8.08 -9.34 2.84
N ALA A 280 -9.37 -9.39 2.53
CA ALA A 280 -9.90 -9.79 1.25
C ALA A 280 -10.13 -8.55 0.38
N HIS A 281 -9.66 -8.57 -0.87
CA HIS A 281 -9.83 -7.44 -1.78
C HIS A 281 -9.83 -7.86 -3.25
N ALA A 282 -10.40 -7.03 -4.10
CA ALA A 282 -10.26 -7.15 -5.55
C ALA A 282 -10.73 -5.89 -6.28
N SER A 283 -10.32 -5.80 -7.56
CA SER A 283 -11.00 -4.99 -8.56
C SER A 283 -11.66 -5.92 -9.57
N PHE A 284 -12.93 -5.72 -9.84
CA PHE A 284 -13.68 -6.56 -10.76
C PHE A 284 -14.66 -5.74 -11.62
N TRP A 285 -15.44 -6.42 -12.50
CA TRP A 285 -16.36 -5.81 -13.42
C TRP A 285 -15.69 -4.74 -14.30
N LYS A 286 -14.56 -5.12 -14.93
CA LYS A 286 -13.72 -4.22 -15.76
C LYS A 286 -13.21 -3.00 -14.98
N ASP A 287 -12.73 -3.22 -13.75
CA ASP A 287 -12.24 -2.18 -12.82
C ASP A 287 -13.28 -1.12 -12.41
N ARG A 288 -14.58 -1.42 -12.52
CA ARG A 288 -15.62 -0.51 -12.03
C ARG A 288 -15.81 -0.56 -10.54
N ILE A 289 -15.60 -1.72 -9.93
CA ILE A 289 -15.72 -1.89 -8.49
C ILE A 289 -14.37 -2.30 -7.94
N TYR A 290 -13.91 -1.58 -6.94
CA TYR A 290 -12.85 -2.00 -6.02
C TYR A 290 -13.47 -2.18 -4.65
N TYR A 291 -13.10 -3.26 -3.95
CA TYR A 291 -13.38 -3.43 -2.53
C TYR A 291 -12.16 -3.94 -1.79
N GLY A 292 -12.08 -3.61 -0.50
CA GLY A 292 -11.18 -4.18 0.47
C GLY A 292 -11.91 -4.29 1.80
N VAL A 293 -11.82 -5.44 2.45
CA VAL A 293 -12.39 -5.68 3.77
C VAL A 293 -11.43 -6.54 4.56
N GLY A 294 -11.13 -6.16 5.79
CA GLY A 294 -10.13 -6.85 6.59
C GLY A 294 -10.34 -6.74 8.09
N ILE A 295 -9.57 -7.55 8.79
CA ILE A 295 -9.46 -7.58 10.24
C ILE A 295 -8.00 -7.31 10.58
N PHE A 296 -7.75 -6.38 11.49
CA PHE A 296 -6.46 -5.86 11.89
C PHE A 296 -6.32 -5.87 13.41
N ASN A 297 -5.10 -5.74 13.93
CA ASN A 297 -4.89 -5.66 15.38
C ASN A 297 -5.54 -4.41 16.00
N GLY A 298 -5.58 -3.29 15.27
CA GLY A 298 -6.16 -2.04 15.74
C GLY A 298 -5.17 -1.10 16.44
N ASP A 299 -3.90 -1.49 16.56
CA ASP A 299 -2.85 -0.73 17.26
C ASP A 299 -2.03 0.17 16.33
N GLY A 300 -2.15 -0.05 15.02
CA GLY A 300 -1.37 0.65 14.01
C GLY A 300 0.09 0.18 13.99
N LEU A 301 1.03 1.11 13.73
CA LEU A 301 2.48 0.83 13.75
C LEU A 301 3.14 1.07 15.12
N ASP A 302 2.40 1.34 16.17
CA ASP A 302 2.93 1.82 17.44
C ASP A 302 2.86 0.75 18.54
N ASP A 303 3.63 -0.32 18.39
CA ASP A 303 3.75 -1.40 19.40
C ASP A 303 4.28 -0.91 20.78
N THR A 304 4.80 0.33 20.84
CA THR A 304 5.47 0.83 22.06
C THR A 304 4.50 1.46 23.06
N VAL A 305 3.26 1.63 22.67
CA VAL A 305 2.25 2.20 23.55
C VAL A 305 1.23 1.14 23.85
N GLY A 306 1.61 0.19 24.71
CA GLY A 306 0.76 -0.72 25.47
C GLY A 306 -0.74 -0.77 25.15
N GLY A 307 -1.07 -0.89 23.90
CA GLY A 307 -2.42 -0.86 23.37
C GLY A 307 -2.75 -2.23 22.82
N ASP A 308 -2.44 -3.29 23.58
CA ASP A 308 -3.06 -4.57 23.35
C ASP A 308 -4.55 -4.43 23.68
N SER A 309 -5.30 -3.79 22.76
CA SER A 309 -6.74 -4.03 22.77
C SER A 309 -6.90 -5.50 22.35
N ASP A 310 -7.39 -6.33 23.24
CA ASP A 310 -7.78 -7.73 22.94
C ASP A 310 -8.85 -7.81 21.82
N SER A 311 -9.15 -6.71 21.16
CA SER A 311 -10.23 -6.57 20.20
C SER A 311 -9.73 -6.07 18.86
N PRO A 312 -9.81 -6.91 17.80
CA PRO A 312 -9.38 -6.53 16.47
C PRO A 312 -10.20 -5.38 15.89
N GLU A 313 -9.58 -4.57 15.04
CA GLU A 313 -10.25 -3.58 14.20
C GLU A 313 -10.77 -4.22 12.92
N PHE A 314 -12.00 -3.93 12.59
CA PHE A 314 -12.60 -4.28 11.32
C PHE A 314 -12.61 -3.06 10.42
N THR A 315 -12.03 -3.16 9.22
CA THR A 315 -11.97 -2.05 8.25
C THR A 315 -12.44 -2.49 6.88
N GLY A 316 -13.28 -1.67 6.25
CA GLY A 316 -13.79 -1.91 4.90
C GLY A 316 -13.87 -0.64 4.05
N ARG A 317 -13.59 -0.77 2.75
CA ARG A 317 -13.73 0.29 1.74
C ARG A 317 -14.27 -0.27 0.44
N ILE A 318 -15.20 0.47 -0.16
CA ILE A 318 -15.74 0.19 -1.50
C ILE A 318 -15.61 1.43 -2.37
N VAL A 319 -15.20 1.25 -3.63
CA VAL A 319 -15.13 2.32 -4.63
C VAL A 319 -15.85 1.87 -5.88
N TYR A 320 -16.73 2.72 -6.39
CA TYR A 320 -17.52 2.48 -7.58
C TYR A 320 -17.25 3.53 -8.66
N ALA A 321 -16.85 3.08 -9.85
CA ALA A 321 -16.62 3.89 -11.04
C ALA A 321 -17.68 3.55 -12.11
N PRO A 322 -18.90 4.15 -12.04
CA PRO A 322 -20.05 3.73 -12.83
C PRO A 322 -19.84 3.79 -14.34
N PHE A 323 -19.14 4.80 -14.81
CA PHE A 323 -19.00 5.11 -16.23
C PHE A 323 -17.72 4.53 -16.86
N ARG A 324 -16.88 3.81 -16.08
CA ARG A 324 -15.62 3.24 -16.59
C ARG A 324 -15.90 2.20 -17.66
N ASN A 325 -15.19 2.32 -18.81
CA ASN A 325 -15.38 1.46 -19.99
C ASN A 325 -16.83 1.44 -20.55
N MET A 326 -17.56 2.53 -20.33
CA MET A 326 -18.80 2.86 -21.03
C MET A 326 -18.52 4.01 -22.01
N GLY A 327 -19.26 4.15 -23.08
CA GLY A 327 -19.06 5.18 -24.10
C GLY A 327 -19.28 6.63 -23.67
N PHE A 328 -18.95 6.98 -22.42
CA PHE A 328 -19.06 8.32 -21.84
C PHE A 328 -17.68 8.90 -21.51
N PRO A 329 -16.98 9.52 -22.50
CA PRO A 329 -15.60 9.99 -22.32
C PRO A 329 -15.43 10.96 -21.15
N LEU A 330 -16.38 11.88 -20.96
CA LEU A 330 -16.36 12.89 -19.89
C LEU A 330 -16.38 12.25 -18.49
N TRP A 331 -17.19 11.21 -18.30
CA TRP A 331 -17.43 10.56 -17.02
C TRP A 331 -16.59 9.30 -16.79
N HIS A 332 -15.77 8.90 -17.77
CA HIS A 332 -14.98 7.67 -17.71
C HIS A 332 -14.10 7.57 -16.45
N GLY A 333 -13.51 8.68 -16.03
CA GLY A 333 -12.66 8.77 -14.84
C GLY A 333 -13.37 9.11 -13.54
N PHE A 334 -14.72 9.15 -13.52
CA PHE A 334 -15.49 9.43 -12.30
C PHE A 334 -15.58 8.19 -11.40
N GLN A 335 -15.37 8.39 -10.10
CA GLN A 335 -15.55 7.37 -9.06
C GLN A 335 -16.04 8.00 -7.75
N VAL A 336 -16.79 7.22 -6.99
CA VAL A 336 -17.21 7.52 -5.62
C VAL A 336 -16.89 6.32 -4.74
N GLY A 337 -16.68 6.56 -3.45
CA GLY A 337 -16.41 5.48 -2.51
C GLY A 337 -16.81 5.82 -1.08
N GLY A 338 -16.83 4.79 -0.27
CA GLY A 338 -17.06 4.90 1.16
C GLY A 338 -16.20 3.93 1.93
N SER A 339 -15.89 4.30 3.17
CA SER A 339 -15.05 3.53 4.08
C SER A 339 -15.66 3.50 5.47
N TYR A 340 -15.46 2.40 6.18
CA TYR A 340 -15.87 2.23 7.56
C TYR A 340 -14.84 1.43 8.33
N SER A 341 -14.58 1.80 9.59
CA SER A 341 -13.74 1.06 10.50
C SER A 341 -14.36 1.07 11.91
N TYR A 342 -14.23 -0.05 12.60
CA TYR A 342 -14.73 -0.24 13.96
C TYR A 342 -13.77 -1.10 14.78
N ALA A 343 -13.45 -0.62 15.98
CA ALA A 343 -12.74 -1.38 17.01
C ALA A 343 -13.36 -1.08 18.37
N LYS A 344 -13.36 -2.06 19.28
CA LYS A 344 -13.46 -1.72 20.69
C LYS A 344 -12.23 -0.91 21.07
N ALA A 345 -12.41 0.17 21.79
CA ALA A 345 -11.31 1.02 22.23
C ALA A 345 -10.92 0.73 23.66
N ASP A 346 -9.66 0.85 23.96
CA ASP A 346 -9.11 0.98 25.30
C ASP A 346 -8.66 2.43 25.51
N ARG A 347 -8.56 2.87 26.76
CA ARG A 347 -8.05 4.18 27.15
C ARG A 347 -6.71 4.55 26.48
N ASN A 348 -5.86 3.55 26.23
CA ASN A 348 -4.54 3.72 25.62
C ASN A 348 -4.62 4.03 24.11
N ASN A 349 -5.76 3.76 23.46
CA ASN A 349 -5.95 3.94 22.03
C ASN A 349 -6.49 5.32 21.65
N VAL A 350 -6.83 6.17 22.62
CA VAL A 350 -7.26 7.54 22.37
C VAL A 350 -6.04 8.42 22.17
N LYS A 351 -5.50 8.37 20.97
CA LYS A 351 -4.37 9.21 20.54
C LYS A 351 -4.69 9.79 19.17
N VAL A 352 -4.69 11.09 19.07
CA VAL A 352 -4.85 11.81 17.83
C VAL A 352 -3.87 12.97 17.81
N ASP A 353 -3.03 13.03 16.79
CA ASP A 353 -2.01 14.07 16.58
C ASP A 353 -2.21 14.61 15.17
N VAL A 354 -2.94 15.71 15.03
CA VAL A 354 -3.22 16.35 13.74
C VAL A 354 -2.22 17.45 13.49
N ARG A 355 -1.70 17.49 12.25
CA ARG A 355 -0.60 18.37 11.86
C ARG A 355 -0.96 19.18 10.63
N THR A 356 -0.39 20.39 10.57
CA THR A 356 -0.44 21.26 9.40
C THR A 356 0.37 20.71 8.22
N GLY A 357 0.29 21.37 7.06
CA GLY A 357 1.18 21.12 5.92
C GLY A 357 2.66 21.36 6.22
N GLY A 358 2.99 22.14 7.25
CA GLY A 358 4.34 22.32 7.80
C GLY A 358 4.79 21.22 8.75
N LEU A 359 3.89 20.31 9.12
CA LEU A 359 4.06 19.29 10.15
C LEU A 359 4.08 19.83 11.59
N THR A 360 3.58 21.04 11.80
CA THR A 360 3.32 21.57 13.14
C THR A 360 2.09 20.88 13.71
N THR A 361 2.20 20.26 14.88
CA THR A 361 1.06 19.71 15.62
C THR A 361 0.20 20.84 16.14
N PHE A 362 -1.06 20.87 15.74
CA PHE A 362 -2.00 21.91 16.18
C PHE A 362 -3.19 21.34 16.98
N PHE A 363 -3.43 20.05 16.92
CA PHE A 363 -4.43 19.38 17.71
C PHE A 363 -3.85 18.06 18.24
N ASN A 364 -3.91 17.87 19.55
CA ASN A 364 -3.39 16.67 20.17
C ASN A 364 -4.31 16.22 21.30
N VAL A 365 -4.86 15.01 21.16
CA VAL A 365 -5.50 14.28 22.25
C VAL A 365 -4.61 13.11 22.61
N ASN A 366 -4.23 13.03 23.88
CA ASN A 366 -3.44 11.93 24.39
C ASN A 366 -4.00 11.48 25.74
N SER A 367 -4.30 10.18 25.86
CA SER A 367 -4.79 9.55 27.09
C SER A 367 -3.89 9.72 28.31
N ALA A 368 -2.60 10.01 28.09
CA ALA A 368 -1.61 10.26 29.13
C ALA A 368 -1.45 11.76 29.46
N ALA A 369 -2.24 12.65 28.85
CA ALA A 369 -2.18 14.08 29.16
C ALA A 369 -2.53 14.33 30.63
N LYS A 370 -1.75 15.18 31.28
CA LYS A 370 -1.89 15.46 32.73
C LYS A 370 -3.21 16.16 33.12
N PHE A 371 -3.93 16.70 32.13
CA PHE A 371 -5.08 17.57 32.36
C PHE A 371 -6.35 16.78 32.77
N ASN A 372 -6.71 15.74 31.98
CA ASN A 372 -7.78 14.81 32.33
C ASN A 372 -7.42 13.41 31.87
N ILE A 373 -7.18 12.50 32.77
CA ILE A 373 -6.82 11.12 32.46
C ILE A 373 -8.07 10.38 31.97
N ILE A 374 -8.03 9.89 30.74
CA ILE A 374 -9.05 9.00 30.23
C ILE A 374 -8.96 7.68 31.00
N ARG A 375 -10.07 7.28 31.65
CA ARG A 375 -10.17 6.05 32.43
C ARG A 375 -10.68 4.89 31.62
N ASP A 376 -11.61 5.16 30.71
CA ASP A 376 -12.30 4.15 29.92
C ASP A 376 -12.83 4.73 28.61
N VAL A 377 -12.95 3.90 27.58
CA VAL A 377 -13.52 4.21 26.26
C VAL A 377 -14.20 2.97 25.75
N ASN A 378 -15.38 3.08 25.16
CA ASN A 378 -16.11 1.93 24.66
C ASN A 378 -15.65 1.50 23.25
N ALA A 379 -15.69 2.40 22.27
CA ALA A 379 -15.37 2.07 20.90
C ALA A 379 -14.72 3.23 20.14
N ARG A 380 -13.96 2.85 19.12
CA ARG A 380 -13.44 3.75 18.08
C ARG A 380 -14.11 3.42 16.73
N THR A 381 -14.78 4.38 16.16
CA THR A 381 -15.46 4.25 14.86
C THR A 381 -14.91 5.28 13.90
N ARG A 382 -14.67 4.88 12.66
CA ARG A 382 -14.33 5.80 11.58
C ARG A 382 -15.25 5.57 10.40
N TYR A 383 -15.64 6.63 9.73
CA TYR A 383 -16.30 6.54 8.44
C TYR A 383 -15.81 7.63 7.51
N GLY A 384 -15.77 7.32 6.23
CA GLY A 384 -15.30 8.21 5.19
C GLY A 384 -16.15 8.11 3.93
N ALA A 385 -16.28 9.23 3.24
CA ALA A 385 -16.83 9.32 1.90
C ALA A 385 -15.80 9.96 0.98
N GLU A 386 -15.71 9.47 -0.26
CA GLU A 386 -14.73 9.95 -1.22
C GLU A 386 -15.34 10.11 -2.61
N MET A 387 -14.85 11.08 -3.34
CA MET A 387 -15.18 11.31 -4.74
C MET A 387 -13.92 11.68 -5.51
N ALA A 388 -13.77 11.18 -6.73
CA ALA A 388 -12.72 11.62 -7.64
C ALA A 388 -13.18 11.59 -9.09
N TRP A 389 -12.66 12.52 -9.90
CA TRP A 389 -12.95 12.62 -11.31
C TRP A 389 -11.70 13.06 -12.08
N ALA A 390 -11.29 12.23 -13.04
CA ALA A 390 -10.17 12.47 -13.94
C ALA A 390 -10.68 12.63 -15.37
N TYR A 391 -10.42 13.78 -15.99
CA TYR A 391 -10.80 14.08 -17.36
C TYR A 391 -9.74 14.91 -18.07
N GLY A 392 -9.20 14.40 -19.16
CA GLY A 392 -8.11 15.06 -19.86
C GLY A 392 -6.94 15.35 -18.92
N PRO A 393 -6.45 16.61 -18.87
CA PRO A 393 -5.35 16.98 -17.97
C PRO A 393 -5.80 17.32 -16.53
N LEU A 394 -7.09 17.15 -16.21
CA LEU A 394 -7.65 17.52 -14.90
C LEU A 394 -7.88 16.30 -14.02
N LEU A 395 -7.62 16.47 -12.73
CA LEU A 395 -8.02 15.56 -11.66
C LEU A 395 -8.62 16.37 -10.51
N LEU A 396 -9.88 16.09 -10.21
CA LEU A 396 -10.61 16.62 -9.07
C LEU A 396 -10.86 15.50 -8.08
N TRP A 397 -10.65 15.73 -6.78
CA TRP A 397 -10.99 14.75 -5.74
C TRP A 397 -11.24 15.44 -4.40
N GLY A 398 -11.93 14.74 -3.52
CA GLY A 398 -12.17 15.18 -2.16
C GLY A 398 -12.65 14.05 -1.30
N GLU A 399 -12.52 14.24 0.00
CA GLU A 399 -12.94 13.28 1.01
C GLU A 399 -13.59 14.01 2.19
N TYR A 400 -14.49 13.30 2.86
CA TYR A 400 -14.98 13.60 4.20
C TYR A 400 -14.58 12.43 5.10
N ILE A 401 -13.99 12.70 6.24
CA ILE A 401 -13.51 11.70 7.20
C ILE A 401 -14.00 12.10 8.59
N ASN A 402 -14.53 11.12 9.30
CA ASN A 402 -14.94 11.26 10.69
C ASN A 402 -14.29 10.17 11.54
N LEU A 403 -13.77 10.55 12.70
CA LEU A 403 -13.26 9.67 13.75
C LEU A 403 -14.03 9.94 15.04
N GLN A 404 -14.67 8.92 15.59
CA GLN A 404 -15.43 8.98 16.81
C GLN A 404 -14.87 8.02 17.86
N PHE A 405 -14.75 8.50 19.11
CA PHE A 405 -14.59 7.66 20.29
C PHE A 405 -15.85 7.81 21.14
N SER A 406 -16.51 6.70 21.43
CA SER A 406 -17.76 6.70 22.21
C SER A 406 -17.51 6.38 23.68
N ASP A 407 -18.35 6.95 24.53
CA ASP A 407 -18.35 6.70 25.99
C ASP A 407 -16.97 6.94 26.64
N VAL A 408 -16.31 8.03 26.28
CA VAL A 408 -15.04 8.42 26.89
C VAL A 408 -15.30 8.87 28.33
N LYS A 409 -14.70 8.18 29.30
CA LYS A 409 -14.85 8.48 30.71
C LYS A 409 -13.57 9.07 31.29
N THR A 410 -13.69 10.19 31.95
CA THR A 410 -12.67 10.80 32.82
C THR A 410 -13.05 10.66 34.28
N SER A 411 -12.37 11.38 35.22
CA SER A 411 -12.79 11.46 36.61
C SER A 411 -14.14 12.15 36.79
N ASP A 412 -14.43 13.13 35.93
CA ASP A 412 -15.44 14.15 36.18
C ASP A 412 -16.54 14.17 35.11
N ALA A 413 -16.34 13.49 33.95
CA ALA A 413 -17.26 13.54 32.83
C ALA A 413 -17.30 12.25 32.02
N GLN A 414 -18.43 12.04 31.29
CA GLN A 414 -18.60 11.03 30.26
C GLN A 414 -19.12 11.72 29.01
N PHE A 415 -18.47 11.53 27.89
CA PHE A 415 -18.78 12.20 26.61
C PHE A 415 -18.26 11.42 25.42
N ASP A 416 -18.69 11.80 24.22
CA ASP A 416 -18.15 11.29 22.96
C ASP A 416 -17.17 12.30 22.38
N ILE A 417 -16.08 11.81 21.80
CA ILE A 417 -15.16 12.61 20.97
C ILE A 417 -15.57 12.40 19.51
N ASN A 418 -15.72 13.50 18.77
CA ASN A 418 -16.11 13.46 17.37
C ASN A 418 -15.26 14.43 16.57
N LEU A 419 -14.26 13.89 15.84
CA LEU A 419 -13.31 14.63 15.02
C LEU A 419 -13.68 14.50 13.56
N LYS A 420 -13.69 15.61 12.83
CA LYS A 420 -14.09 15.64 11.43
C LYS A 420 -13.06 16.37 10.59
N ASP A 421 -12.96 15.93 9.35
CA ASP A 421 -12.18 16.63 8.34
C ASP A 421 -12.84 16.48 6.98
N TYR A 422 -12.76 17.52 6.17
CA TYR A 422 -13.13 17.45 4.77
C TYR A 422 -12.21 18.30 3.92
N TYR A 423 -11.88 17.80 2.76
CA TYR A 423 -11.07 18.53 1.80
C TYR A 423 -11.56 18.34 0.37
N GLY A 424 -11.23 19.31 -0.46
CA GLY A 424 -11.37 19.27 -1.91
C GLY A 424 -10.09 19.68 -2.59
N ALA A 425 -9.68 18.96 -3.63
CA ALA A 425 -8.44 19.21 -4.35
C ALA A 425 -8.61 19.11 -5.86
N LEU A 426 -7.84 19.91 -6.57
CA LEU A 426 -7.76 19.96 -8.03
C LEU A 426 -6.30 19.87 -8.46
N THR A 427 -6.00 19.08 -9.49
CA THR A 427 -4.74 19.12 -10.22
C THR A 427 -5.00 19.37 -11.70
N TRP A 428 -4.24 20.28 -12.29
CA TRP A 428 -4.20 20.55 -13.71
C TRP A 428 -2.80 20.33 -14.27
N MET A 429 -2.67 19.38 -15.21
CA MET A 429 -1.43 19.14 -15.93
C MET A 429 -1.32 20.11 -17.10
N ILE A 430 -0.52 21.15 -16.94
CA ILE A 430 -0.35 22.24 -17.92
C ILE A 430 0.19 21.70 -19.26
N THR A 431 1.06 20.72 -19.20
CA THR A 431 1.68 20.07 -20.36
C THR A 431 0.83 18.98 -21.00
N GLY A 432 -0.38 18.71 -20.46
CA GLY A 432 -1.40 17.90 -21.11
C GLY A 432 -1.38 16.41 -20.74
N GLU A 433 -0.55 15.97 -19.78
CA GLU A 433 -0.61 14.62 -19.22
C GLU A 433 -2.00 14.34 -18.63
N LYS A 434 -2.40 13.07 -18.69
CA LYS A 434 -3.72 12.64 -18.22
C LYS A 434 -3.60 11.88 -16.90
N PRO A 435 -3.93 12.52 -15.76
CA PRO A 435 -4.05 11.81 -14.50
C PRO A 435 -5.05 10.65 -14.60
N THR A 436 -4.77 9.56 -13.92
CA THR A 436 -5.61 8.36 -13.97
C THR A 436 -5.92 7.84 -12.58
N LEU A 437 -7.09 7.19 -12.45
CA LEU A 437 -7.57 6.53 -11.25
C LEU A 437 -7.69 5.03 -11.53
N LYS A 438 -7.10 4.19 -10.67
CA LYS A 438 -7.19 2.73 -10.79
C LYS A 438 -7.20 2.07 -9.41
N GLY A 439 -8.11 1.12 -9.19
CA GLY A 439 -8.24 0.43 -7.91
C GLY A 439 -8.48 1.40 -6.75
N GLY A 440 -9.27 2.45 -6.97
CA GLY A 440 -9.54 3.48 -5.96
C GLY A 440 -8.32 4.32 -5.55
N LYS A 441 -7.32 4.52 -6.42
CA LYS A 441 -6.07 5.25 -6.13
C LYS A 441 -5.67 6.17 -7.27
N ILE A 442 -5.02 7.29 -6.93
CA ILE A 442 -4.34 8.16 -7.90
C ILE A 442 -3.07 7.46 -8.39
N GLN A 443 -2.90 7.38 -9.70
CA GLN A 443 -1.75 6.78 -10.33
C GLN A 443 -0.61 7.78 -10.53
N ALA A 444 0.61 7.28 -10.80
CA ALA A 444 1.77 8.09 -11.11
C ALA A 444 1.58 8.89 -12.42
N ILE A 445 1.98 10.14 -12.41
CA ILE A 445 2.11 10.95 -13.62
C ILE A 445 3.39 10.53 -14.35
N ARG A 446 3.27 10.31 -15.66
CA ARG A 446 4.40 10.07 -16.55
C ARG A 446 4.45 11.17 -17.60
N PRO A 447 5.56 11.91 -17.71
CA PRO A 447 5.70 12.92 -18.75
C PRO A 447 5.47 12.34 -20.14
N LEU A 448 4.77 13.09 -20.98
CA LEU A 448 4.63 12.76 -22.42
C LEU A 448 5.99 12.78 -23.11
N GLN A 449 6.86 13.69 -22.71
CA GLN A 449 8.25 13.79 -23.16
C GLN A 449 9.13 14.15 -21.96
N ASN A 450 10.18 13.39 -21.74
CA ASN A 450 11.11 13.63 -20.64
C ASN A 450 12.00 14.85 -20.89
N LEU A 451 12.39 15.52 -19.79
CA LEU A 451 13.45 16.53 -19.85
C LEU A 451 14.73 15.88 -20.39
N TRP A 452 15.48 16.58 -21.22
CA TRP A 452 16.68 16.13 -21.95
C TRP A 452 16.45 15.04 -23.03
N GLN A 453 15.18 14.67 -23.28
CA GLN A 453 14.82 13.78 -24.40
C GLN A 453 13.90 14.51 -25.40
N GLY A 454 14.15 15.80 -25.63
CA GLY A 454 13.38 16.66 -26.53
C GLY A 454 12.15 17.30 -25.89
N GLY A 455 11.91 17.13 -24.59
CA GLY A 455 10.78 17.69 -23.87
C GLY A 455 11.19 18.52 -22.66
N TRP A 456 10.16 19.11 -22.02
CA TRP A 456 10.28 19.88 -20.78
C TRP A 456 9.91 19.06 -19.52
N GLY A 457 9.59 17.76 -19.68
CA GLY A 457 8.94 16.98 -18.64
C GLY A 457 7.45 17.32 -18.54
N ALA A 458 6.83 16.98 -17.41
CA ALA A 458 5.43 17.28 -17.14
C ALA A 458 5.32 18.37 -16.06
N LEU A 459 4.52 19.39 -16.33
CA LEU A 459 4.26 20.49 -15.40
C LEU A 459 2.80 20.47 -14.95
N GLY A 460 2.58 20.42 -13.64
CA GLY A 460 1.26 20.38 -13.04
C GLY A 460 1.10 21.40 -11.91
N LEU A 461 -0.06 22.06 -11.88
CA LEU A 461 -0.51 22.94 -10.81
C LEU A 461 -1.58 22.22 -10.00
N ALA A 462 -1.51 22.30 -8.67
CA ALA A 462 -2.51 21.72 -7.79
C ALA A 462 -2.96 22.71 -6.73
N PHE A 463 -4.23 22.61 -6.33
CA PHE A 463 -4.84 23.38 -5.26
C PHE A 463 -5.60 22.46 -4.33
N ARG A 464 -5.58 22.73 -2.99
CA ARG A 464 -6.38 22.04 -1.97
C ARG A 464 -6.94 23.05 -0.98
N TYR A 465 -8.21 22.90 -0.69
CA TYR A 465 -8.90 23.42 0.49
C TYR A 465 -9.08 22.27 1.47
N ASP A 466 -8.81 22.50 2.76
CA ASP A 466 -8.76 21.48 3.79
C ASP A 466 -9.27 22.07 5.11
N HIS A 467 -10.22 21.40 5.79
CA HIS A 467 -10.83 21.91 7.01
C HIS A 467 -11.01 20.80 8.04
N PHE A 468 -10.42 21.01 9.20
CA PHE A 468 -10.47 20.14 10.37
C PHE A 468 -11.32 20.76 11.48
N ASP A 469 -12.16 19.92 12.14
CA ASP A 469 -12.96 20.24 13.33
C ASP A 469 -12.71 19.18 14.41
N GLY A 470 -12.09 19.58 15.53
CA GLY A 470 -11.75 18.75 16.67
C GLY A 470 -12.91 18.49 17.64
N GLY A 471 -14.09 19.09 17.38
CA GLY A 471 -15.29 18.95 18.21
C GLY A 471 -15.18 19.63 19.60
N ASP A 472 -16.34 19.99 20.14
CA ASP A 472 -16.40 20.71 21.42
C ASP A 472 -15.96 19.87 22.61
N SER A 473 -16.42 18.60 22.68
CA SER A 473 -16.16 17.73 23.83
C SER A 473 -14.67 17.42 24.04
N ALA A 474 -13.92 17.13 22.94
CA ALA A 474 -12.49 16.91 23.06
C ALA A 474 -11.76 18.15 23.56
N TYR A 475 -12.17 19.31 23.06
CA TYR A 475 -11.58 20.59 23.43
C TYR A 475 -11.89 20.97 24.88
N GLU A 476 -13.12 20.80 25.33
CA GLU A 476 -13.55 21.16 26.69
C GLU A 476 -12.93 20.27 27.77
N TYR A 477 -12.84 18.97 27.53
CA TYR A 477 -12.49 18.01 28.59
C TYR A 477 -11.05 17.45 28.51
N LEU A 478 -10.38 17.47 27.37
CA LEU A 478 -9.11 16.74 27.20
C LEU A 478 -7.93 17.61 26.77
N ILE A 479 -8.17 18.81 26.26
CA ILE A 479 -7.14 19.64 25.65
C ILE A 479 -6.75 20.78 26.60
N GLU A 480 -5.43 20.95 26.80
CA GLU A 480 -4.90 22.09 27.54
C GLU A 480 -5.03 23.34 26.65
N PRO A 481 -5.72 24.39 27.12
CA PRO A 481 -5.84 25.63 26.38
C PRO A 481 -4.49 26.21 25.96
N GLY A 482 -4.38 26.62 24.70
CA GLY A 482 -3.16 27.17 24.11
C GLY A 482 -2.23 26.13 23.45
N ASN A 483 -2.27 24.86 23.84
CA ASN A 483 -1.46 23.81 23.21
C ASN A 483 -2.13 23.17 21.99
N SER A 484 -3.43 23.38 21.81
CA SER A 484 -4.19 22.90 20.68
C SER A 484 -5.29 23.87 20.30
N VAL A 485 -5.68 23.85 19.06
CA VAL A 485 -6.81 24.62 18.52
C VAL A 485 -7.97 23.68 18.21
N ARG A 486 -9.21 24.18 18.20
CA ARG A 486 -10.38 23.37 17.88
C ARG A 486 -10.55 23.16 16.38
N GLU A 487 -10.41 24.24 15.62
CA GLU A 487 -10.61 24.24 14.16
C GLU A 487 -9.38 24.78 13.44
N ALA A 488 -9.10 24.19 12.28
CA ALA A 488 -8.06 24.67 11.39
C ALA A 488 -8.52 24.60 9.93
N THR A 489 -8.23 25.65 9.15
CA THR A 489 -8.52 25.70 7.72
C THR A 489 -7.24 25.96 6.95
N ALA A 490 -6.93 25.09 5.99
CA ALA A 490 -5.72 25.20 5.18
C ALA A 490 -6.02 25.39 3.69
N TYR A 491 -5.26 26.27 3.05
CA TYR A 491 -5.22 26.47 1.62
C TYR A 491 -3.84 26.12 1.11
N THR A 492 -3.75 25.23 0.15
CA THR A 492 -2.48 24.75 -0.40
C THR A 492 -2.43 24.93 -1.91
N ILE A 493 -1.36 25.53 -2.42
CA ILE A 493 -1.05 25.59 -3.85
C ILE A 493 0.27 24.83 -4.05
N ALA A 494 0.35 24.00 -5.09
CA ALA A 494 1.55 23.24 -5.39
C ALA A 494 1.86 23.26 -6.89
N LEU A 495 3.11 23.58 -7.22
CA LEU A 495 3.68 23.45 -8.56
C LEU A 495 4.53 22.17 -8.60
N ASN A 496 4.21 21.28 -9.52
CA ASN A 496 4.90 19.99 -9.70
C ASN A 496 5.60 19.97 -11.05
N TRP A 497 6.89 19.72 -11.05
CA TRP A 497 7.66 19.53 -12.25
C TRP A 497 8.27 18.12 -12.28
N TYR A 498 7.68 17.23 -13.05
CA TYR A 498 8.15 15.87 -13.29
C TYR A 498 9.16 15.91 -14.43
N LEU A 499 10.45 15.85 -14.13
CA LEU A 499 11.51 15.91 -15.14
C LEU A 499 11.50 14.65 -16.02
N ASN A 500 11.20 13.52 -15.42
CA ASN A 500 11.03 12.20 -16.00
C ASN A 500 10.21 11.33 -15.03
N PRO A 501 9.93 10.04 -15.30
CA PRO A 501 9.18 9.18 -14.38
C PRO A 501 9.82 8.99 -13.00
N TYR A 502 11.10 9.32 -12.85
CA TYR A 502 11.89 9.04 -11.63
C TYR A 502 12.15 10.28 -10.78
N VAL A 503 12.24 11.45 -11.39
CA VAL A 503 12.65 12.69 -10.71
C VAL A 503 11.54 13.74 -10.80
N ARG A 504 11.17 14.28 -9.66
CA ARG A 504 10.18 15.35 -9.51
C ARG A 504 10.71 16.46 -8.61
N LEU A 505 10.51 17.70 -9.02
CA LEU A 505 10.62 18.88 -8.19
C LEU A 505 9.21 19.36 -7.82
N LEU A 506 9.03 19.81 -6.59
CA LEU A 506 7.76 20.32 -6.10
C LEU A 506 8.01 21.59 -5.30
N LEU A 507 7.23 22.62 -5.57
CA LEU A 507 7.12 23.82 -4.74
C LEU A 507 5.69 23.89 -4.21
N ASN A 508 5.54 23.95 -2.89
CA ASN A 508 4.27 23.92 -2.19
C ASN A 508 4.17 25.11 -1.25
N ALA A 509 3.11 25.89 -1.34
CA ALA A 509 2.79 26.95 -0.39
C ALA A 509 1.49 26.58 0.32
N THR A 510 1.50 26.55 1.65
CA THR A 510 0.34 26.25 2.49
C THR A 510 0.15 27.36 3.49
N ARG A 511 -1.07 27.90 3.58
CA ARG A 511 -1.56 28.75 4.66
C ARG A 511 -2.54 27.97 5.48
N THR A 512 -2.31 27.88 6.79
CA THR A 512 -3.23 27.29 7.76
C THR A 512 -3.66 28.39 8.73
N ASN A 513 -4.95 28.63 8.84
CA ASN A 513 -5.56 29.53 9.81
C ASN A 513 -6.16 28.71 10.93
N PHE A 514 -5.95 29.14 12.16
CA PHE A 514 -6.46 28.52 13.37
C PHE A 514 -7.62 29.35 13.94
N ASP A 515 -8.58 28.71 14.60
CA ASP A 515 -9.72 29.40 15.25
C ASP A 515 -9.29 30.22 16.47
N ARG A 516 -8.07 29.98 16.97
CA ARG A 516 -7.46 30.66 18.11
C ARG A 516 -5.94 30.58 18.08
N PRO A 517 -5.21 31.43 18.81
CA PRO A 517 -3.75 31.37 18.88
C PRO A 517 -3.24 30.02 19.38
N LEU A 518 -2.36 29.40 18.58
CA LEU A 518 -1.65 28.17 18.90
C LEU A 518 -0.26 28.49 19.48
N LEU A 519 0.13 27.84 20.54
CA LEU A 519 1.49 27.90 21.07
C LEU A 519 2.46 27.24 20.07
N ILE A 520 3.31 28.06 19.46
CA ILE A 520 4.32 27.59 18.51
C ILE A 520 5.59 27.19 19.23
N GLU A 521 6.06 28.03 20.14
CA GLU A 521 7.28 27.82 20.91
C GLU A 521 7.25 28.66 22.20
N LYS A 522 8.13 28.36 23.14
CA LYS A 522 8.44 29.25 24.26
C LYS A 522 9.80 29.88 24.00
N ASP A 523 9.88 31.20 24.11
CA ASP A 523 11.14 31.91 24.02
C ASP A 523 12.13 31.32 25.02
N SER A 524 13.30 30.93 24.56
CA SER A 524 14.29 30.23 25.38
C SER A 524 14.95 31.14 26.42
N LEU A 525 14.87 32.46 26.26
CA LEU A 525 15.47 33.45 27.14
C LEU A 525 14.49 34.02 28.15
N THR A 526 13.30 34.36 27.70
CA THR A 526 12.26 35.01 28.53
C THR A 526 11.25 34.01 29.10
N GLY A 527 11.11 32.82 28.48
CA GLY A 527 10.06 31.85 28.81
C GLY A 527 8.67 32.26 28.30
N GLU A 528 8.56 33.36 27.59
CA GLU A 528 7.29 33.83 27.04
C GLU A 528 6.76 32.92 25.95
N ALA A 529 5.44 32.76 25.89
CA ALA A 529 4.77 31.93 24.89
C ALA A 529 4.69 32.69 23.56
N ILE A 530 5.29 32.14 22.51
CA ILE A 530 5.15 32.60 21.13
C ILE A 530 3.93 31.90 20.56
N THR A 531 2.86 32.64 20.30
CA THR A 531 1.61 32.12 19.75
C THR A 531 1.33 32.71 18.38
N SER A 532 0.59 31.98 17.56
CA SER A 532 0.13 32.44 16.25
C SER A 532 -1.25 31.88 15.93
N ASP A 533 -2.09 32.64 15.28
CA ASP A 533 -3.38 32.21 14.73
C ASP A 533 -3.26 31.74 13.25
N ARG A 534 -2.05 31.82 12.69
CA ARG A 534 -1.76 31.44 11.32
C ARG A 534 -0.37 30.83 11.16
N GLU A 535 -0.27 29.83 10.30
CA GLU A 535 1.00 29.29 9.80
C GLU A 535 1.07 29.39 8.28
N ASP A 536 2.07 30.07 7.75
CA ASP A 536 2.42 30.06 6.34
C ASP A 536 3.69 29.24 6.14
N VAL A 537 3.63 28.22 5.27
CA VAL A 537 4.78 27.34 4.98
C VAL A 537 5.02 27.22 3.50
N ILE A 538 6.26 27.49 3.08
CA ILE A 538 6.72 27.18 1.72
C ILE A 538 7.64 25.97 1.80
N THR A 539 7.30 24.91 1.06
CA THR A 539 8.09 23.68 0.99
C THR A 539 8.62 23.45 -0.42
N GLY A 540 9.93 23.45 -0.57
CA GLY A 540 10.61 22.97 -1.78
C GLY A 540 10.98 21.49 -1.57
N ARG A 541 10.59 20.60 -2.48
CA ARG A 541 10.89 19.15 -2.41
C ARG A 541 11.61 18.67 -3.66
N PHE A 542 12.73 17.97 -3.44
CA PHE A 542 13.30 17.06 -4.43
C PHE A 542 12.82 15.63 -4.17
N GLN A 543 12.31 14.95 -5.19
CA GLN A 543 11.90 13.55 -5.09
C GLN A 543 12.58 12.70 -6.15
N LEU A 544 13.20 11.60 -5.70
CA LEU A 544 13.72 10.52 -6.54
C LEU A 544 12.94 9.24 -6.23
N GLN A 545 12.52 8.53 -7.26
CA GLN A 545 11.78 7.27 -7.14
C GLN A 545 12.06 6.33 -8.31
N PHE A 546 12.12 5.05 -8.06
CA PHE A 546 12.10 4.02 -9.12
C PHE A 546 11.55 2.69 -8.63
#